data_9f266d2f315fac003cdd84b81dacc937
#
_entry.id   9f266d2f315fac003cdd84b81dacc937
#
_cell.length_a   1.000
_cell.length_b   1.000
_cell.length_c   1.000
_cell.angle_alpha   90.00
_cell.angle_beta   90.00
_cell.angle_gamma   90.00
#
_symmetry.space_group_name_H-M   'P 1'
#
loop_
_entity.id
_entity.type
_entity.pdbx_description
1 polymer ?
#
loop_
_entity_poly.entity_id
_entity_poly.type
_entity_poly.pdbx_seq_one_letter_code
_entity_poly.pdbx_strand_id
1 'polypeptide(L)'
;MPVHDRSSFENLYAGQPRWEIGRPQQAILDVADRITGSLLDAGCGTGENALFFASQGQKVTGIDFLAEPITIAKRKAVERGLTATFLVLDALALKELPEVFDSAIDSGLFHVFSDEDRRLYVEGLASVLKPGGRLFMLCFSDAEPGDQGPRRVSRREIEEAFAEGWMIESVKPSRYEVRPDPNDSSFQDGGPMAWFVVVRRVS
;
A
#
# COMPACT_ATOMS: atom_id res chain seq x y z
N MET A 1 15.25 13.22 -3.03
CA MET A 1 15.95 11.91 -3.12
C MET A 1 14.90 10.83 -2.90
N PRO A 2 14.93 9.69 -3.62
CA PRO A 2 14.11 8.56 -3.21
C PRO A 2 14.48 8.21 -1.78
N VAL A 3 13.49 8.19 -0.90
CA VAL A 3 13.72 8.05 0.55
C VAL A 3 14.20 6.65 0.89
N HIS A 4 13.94 5.67 0.03
CA HIS A 4 14.42 4.30 0.15
C HIS A 4 14.69 3.70 -1.23
N ASP A 5 15.94 3.34 -1.49
CA ASP A 5 16.31 2.52 -2.64
C ASP A 5 16.07 1.03 -2.36
N ARG A 6 16.23 0.21 -3.40
CA ARG A 6 16.05 -1.24 -3.29
C ARG A 6 16.87 -1.87 -2.16
N SER A 7 18.13 -1.46 -2.00
CA SER A 7 19.03 -2.02 -1.00
C SER A 7 18.59 -1.70 0.43
N SER A 8 18.00 -0.53 0.64
CA SER A 8 17.41 -0.15 1.93
C SER A 8 16.25 -1.07 2.31
N PHE A 9 15.35 -1.36 1.36
CA PHE A 9 14.24 -2.28 1.61
C PHE A 9 14.72 -3.73 1.81
N GLU A 10 15.70 -4.21 1.03
CA GLU A 10 16.33 -5.53 1.24
C GLU A 10 16.88 -5.67 2.66
N ASN A 11 17.58 -4.65 3.17
CA ASN A 11 18.06 -4.63 4.54
C ASN A 11 16.95 -4.62 5.59
N LEU A 12 15.84 -3.92 5.34
CA LEU A 12 14.68 -3.91 6.24
C LEU A 12 14.01 -5.28 6.30
N TYR A 13 13.88 -5.98 5.17
CA TYR A 13 13.31 -7.33 5.12
C TYR A 13 14.27 -8.41 5.62
N ALA A 14 15.59 -8.21 5.58
CA ALA A 14 16.55 -9.10 6.26
C ALA A 14 16.36 -9.12 7.79
N GLY A 15 15.80 -8.04 8.36
CA GLY A 15 15.22 -8.00 9.70
C GLY A 15 13.73 -8.34 9.65
N GLN A 16 13.00 -7.91 10.65
CA GLN A 16 11.53 -7.94 10.62
C GLN A 16 11.01 -6.50 10.63
N PRO A 17 10.57 -5.95 9.48
CA PRO A 17 10.14 -4.57 9.39
C PRO A 17 9.03 -4.24 10.40
N ARG A 18 9.03 -3.04 10.98
CA ARG A 18 8.06 -2.67 12.03
C ARG A 18 6.62 -2.66 11.54
N TRP A 19 6.38 -2.45 10.23
CA TRP A 19 5.05 -2.51 9.63
C TRP A 19 4.51 -3.93 9.41
N GLU A 20 5.36 -4.96 9.55
CA GLU A 20 4.94 -6.38 9.52
C GLU A 20 4.26 -6.77 10.84
N ILE A 21 3.00 -6.40 10.98
CA ILE A 21 2.19 -6.63 12.20
C ILE A 21 1.42 -7.95 12.17
N GLY A 22 1.57 -8.75 11.10
CA GLY A 22 0.93 -10.08 10.94
C GLY A 22 -0.56 -10.05 10.61
N ARG A 23 -1.09 -8.89 10.25
CA ARG A 23 -2.48 -8.65 9.83
C ARG A 23 -2.57 -7.36 9.00
N PRO A 24 -3.70 -7.10 8.31
CA PRO A 24 -3.94 -5.80 7.70
C PRO A 24 -3.92 -4.66 8.74
N GLN A 25 -3.60 -3.46 8.28
CA GLN A 25 -3.75 -2.24 9.06
C GLN A 25 -5.23 -2.02 9.43
N GLN A 26 -5.51 -1.52 10.63
CA GLN A 26 -6.89 -1.31 11.09
C GLN A 26 -7.67 -0.39 10.13
N ALA A 27 -7.02 0.63 9.58
CA ALA A 27 -7.62 1.54 8.61
C ALA A 27 -8.15 0.82 7.34
N ILE A 28 -7.50 -0.27 6.91
CA ILE A 28 -7.97 -1.12 5.80
C ILE A 28 -9.14 -2.00 6.26
N LEU A 29 -9.07 -2.57 7.47
CA LEU A 29 -10.15 -3.39 8.02
C LEU A 29 -11.45 -2.59 8.21
N ASP A 30 -11.35 -1.34 8.63
CA ASP A 30 -12.51 -0.44 8.86
C ASP A 30 -13.32 -0.14 7.59
N VAL A 31 -12.75 -0.40 6.42
CA VAL A 31 -13.40 -0.20 5.11
C VAL A 31 -13.46 -1.47 4.26
N ALA A 32 -13.22 -2.62 4.86
CA ALA A 32 -13.11 -3.89 4.13
C ALA A 32 -14.38 -4.23 3.32
N ASP A 33 -15.54 -3.84 3.80
CA ASP A 33 -16.85 -3.99 3.12
C ASP A 33 -16.97 -3.16 1.84
N ARG A 34 -16.15 -2.12 1.69
CA ARG A 34 -16.09 -1.25 0.50
C ARG A 34 -15.08 -1.72 -0.54
N ILE A 35 -14.15 -2.58 -0.15
CA ILE A 35 -13.13 -3.16 -1.02
C ILE A 35 -13.72 -4.40 -1.67
N THR A 36 -14.20 -4.27 -2.89
CA THR A 36 -15.00 -5.30 -3.57
C THR A 36 -14.43 -5.67 -4.93
N GLY A 37 -14.87 -6.82 -5.46
CA GLY A 37 -14.46 -7.30 -6.78
C GLY A 37 -13.03 -7.84 -6.82
N SER A 38 -12.37 -7.70 -7.95
CA SER A 38 -10.96 -8.06 -8.11
C SER A 38 -10.07 -6.98 -7.46
N LEU A 39 -9.07 -7.41 -6.72
CA LEU A 39 -8.23 -6.55 -5.87
C LEU A 39 -6.77 -6.60 -6.28
N LEU A 40 -6.15 -5.43 -6.43
CA LEU A 40 -4.71 -5.23 -6.48
C LEU A 40 -4.20 -4.77 -5.10
N ASP A 41 -3.20 -5.46 -4.54
CA ASP A 41 -2.45 -5.02 -3.37
C ASP A 41 -1.07 -4.54 -3.85
N ALA A 42 -0.91 -3.23 -4.00
CA ALA A 42 0.29 -2.60 -4.53
C ALA A 42 1.33 -2.37 -3.43
N GLY A 43 2.53 -2.94 -3.60
CA GLY A 43 3.52 -2.99 -2.52
C GLY A 43 3.08 -3.93 -1.41
N CYS A 44 2.62 -5.13 -1.76
CA CYS A 44 1.93 -6.04 -0.84
C CYS A 44 2.83 -6.59 0.29
N GLY A 45 4.16 -6.40 0.22
CA GLY A 45 5.10 -6.98 1.16
C GLY A 45 4.89 -8.48 1.33
N THR A 46 4.77 -8.95 2.56
CA THR A 46 4.54 -10.36 2.87
C THR A 46 3.08 -10.81 2.75
N GLY A 47 2.20 -9.96 2.19
CA GLY A 47 0.88 -10.30 1.67
C GLY A 47 -0.28 -10.30 2.67
N GLU A 48 -0.18 -9.66 3.85
CA GLU A 48 -1.26 -9.75 4.85
C GLU A 48 -2.58 -9.14 4.38
N ASN A 49 -2.57 -7.99 3.67
CA ASN A 49 -3.79 -7.43 3.08
C ASN A 49 -4.34 -8.38 2.02
N ALA A 50 -3.51 -8.79 1.06
CA ALA A 50 -3.93 -9.69 -0.02
C ALA A 50 -4.53 -11.00 0.51
N LEU A 51 -3.89 -11.62 1.51
CA LEU A 51 -4.35 -12.88 2.11
C LEU A 51 -5.64 -12.72 2.90
N PHE A 52 -5.83 -11.58 3.58
CA PHE A 52 -7.08 -11.28 4.26
C PHE A 52 -8.25 -11.25 3.26
N PHE A 53 -8.14 -10.50 2.16
CA PHE A 53 -9.21 -10.42 1.16
C PHE A 53 -9.38 -11.73 0.38
N ALA A 54 -8.31 -12.48 0.14
CA ALA A 54 -8.39 -13.83 -0.43
C ALA A 54 -9.20 -14.78 0.50
N SER A 55 -9.05 -14.65 1.83
CA SER A 55 -9.84 -15.42 2.79
C SER A 55 -11.33 -15.08 2.79
N GLN A 56 -11.69 -13.88 2.29
CA GLN A 56 -13.08 -13.46 2.05
C GLN A 56 -13.60 -13.89 0.68
N GLY A 57 -12.83 -14.68 -0.08
CA GLY A 57 -13.21 -15.20 -1.40
C GLY A 57 -12.99 -14.23 -2.57
N GLN A 58 -12.26 -13.13 -2.37
CA GLN A 58 -11.96 -12.21 -3.46
C GLN A 58 -10.81 -12.74 -4.34
N LYS A 59 -10.84 -12.37 -5.63
CA LYS A 59 -9.70 -12.57 -6.54
C LYS A 59 -8.67 -11.48 -6.25
N VAL A 60 -7.49 -11.86 -5.76
CA VAL A 60 -6.46 -10.91 -5.33
C VAL A 60 -5.16 -11.14 -6.08
N THR A 61 -4.54 -10.04 -6.51
CA THR A 61 -3.17 -10.00 -7.01
C THR A 61 -2.36 -9.03 -6.15
N GLY A 62 -1.32 -9.54 -5.49
CA GLY A 62 -0.34 -8.75 -4.75
C GLY A 62 0.93 -8.58 -5.56
N ILE A 63 1.49 -7.38 -5.57
CA ILE A 63 2.77 -7.09 -6.19
C ILE A 63 3.74 -6.46 -5.19
N ASP A 64 5.00 -6.83 -5.31
CA ASP A 64 6.11 -6.17 -4.62
C ASP A 64 7.36 -6.26 -5.50
N PHE A 65 8.23 -5.26 -5.46
CA PHE A 65 9.42 -5.26 -6.29
C PHE A 65 10.54 -6.15 -5.76
N LEU A 66 10.42 -6.66 -4.51
CA LEU A 66 11.36 -7.59 -3.90
C LEU A 66 10.85 -9.03 -4.00
N ALA A 67 11.75 -9.95 -4.32
CA ALA A 67 11.42 -11.37 -4.43
C ALA A 67 11.22 -12.04 -3.05
N GLU A 68 11.90 -11.57 -2.01
CA GLU A 68 11.84 -12.15 -0.67
C GLU A 68 10.45 -12.04 -0.04
N PRO A 69 9.82 -10.84 0.11
CA PRO A 69 8.47 -10.73 0.64
C PRO A 69 7.44 -11.48 -0.20
N ILE A 70 7.57 -11.50 -1.53
CA ILE A 70 6.71 -12.29 -2.42
C ILE A 70 6.83 -13.81 -2.14
N THR A 71 8.04 -14.30 -1.88
CA THR A 71 8.25 -15.71 -1.50
C THR A 71 7.55 -16.02 -0.18
N ILE A 72 7.64 -15.12 0.80
CA ILE A 72 6.94 -15.25 2.08
C ILE A 72 5.42 -15.22 1.88
N ALA A 73 4.90 -14.30 1.08
CA ALA A 73 3.47 -14.19 0.78
C ALA A 73 2.91 -15.48 0.14
N LYS A 74 3.62 -16.03 -0.85
CA LYS A 74 3.27 -17.33 -1.48
C LYS A 74 3.24 -18.47 -0.48
N ARG A 75 4.25 -18.55 0.41
CA ARG A 75 4.29 -19.58 1.46
C ARG A 75 3.09 -19.45 2.40
N LYS A 76 2.80 -18.23 2.90
CA LYS A 76 1.64 -17.96 3.77
C LYS A 76 0.31 -18.34 3.08
N ALA A 77 0.17 -18.09 1.76
CA ALA A 77 -1.01 -18.52 1.02
C ALA A 77 -1.21 -20.03 1.07
N VAL A 78 -0.15 -20.79 0.80
CA VAL A 78 -0.18 -22.27 0.87
C VAL A 78 -0.49 -22.75 2.29
N GLU A 79 0.19 -22.22 3.30
CA GLU A 79 -0.01 -22.59 4.72
C GLU A 79 -1.44 -22.33 5.20
N ARG A 80 -2.09 -21.26 4.68
CA ARG A 80 -3.46 -20.88 5.04
C ARG A 80 -4.52 -21.50 4.10
N GLY A 81 -4.12 -22.27 3.09
CA GLY A 81 -5.03 -22.85 2.08
C GLY A 81 -5.77 -21.79 1.24
N LEU A 82 -5.13 -20.65 0.97
CA LEU A 82 -5.71 -19.52 0.27
C LEU A 82 -5.18 -19.43 -1.17
N THR A 83 -6.03 -18.96 -2.07
CA THR A 83 -5.67 -18.68 -3.46
C THR A 83 -5.51 -17.18 -3.68
N ALA A 84 -4.29 -16.75 -3.95
CA ALA A 84 -3.95 -15.39 -4.35
C ALA A 84 -2.77 -15.43 -5.33
N THR A 85 -2.71 -14.46 -6.24
CA THR A 85 -1.57 -14.30 -7.16
C THR A 85 -0.56 -13.33 -6.52
N PHE A 86 0.72 -13.72 -6.52
CA PHE A 86 1.80 -12.86 -6.03
C PHE A 86 2.90 -12.76 -7.08
N LEU A 87 3.23 -11.53 -7.49
CA LEU A 87 4.17 -11.22 -8.56
C LEU A 87 5.30 -10.33 -8.06
N VAL A 88 6.53 -10.63 -8.50
CA VAL A 88 7.64 -9.68 -8.35
C VAL A 88 7.51 -8.66 -9.46
N LEU A 89 7.02 -7.47 -9.13
CA LEU A 89 6.78 -6.38 -10.07
C LEU A 89 6.96 -5.04 -9.37
N ASP A 90 7.66 -4.11 -10.03
CA ASP A 90 7.75 -2.73 -9.58
C ASP A 90 6.40 -2.02 -9.80
N ALA A 91 5.90 -1.34 -8.78
CA ALA A 91 4.66 -0.58 -8.89
C ALA A 91 4.75 0.59 -9.89
N LEU A 92 5.93 1.02 -10.28
CA LEU A 92 6.12 1.97 -11.38
C LEU A 92 5.90 1.33 -12.76
N ALA A 93 5.85 -0.01 -12.82
CA ALA A 93 5.60 -0.79 -14.02
C ALA A 93 4.18 -1.42 -14.06
N LEU A 94 3.20 -0.87 -13.34
CA LEU A 94 1.82 -1.39 -13.29
C LEU A 94 1.19 -1.59 -14.68
N LYS A 95 1.58 -0.78 -15.66
CA LYS A 95 1.13 -0.91 -17.08
C LYS A 95 1.48 -2.26 -17.72
N GLU A 96 2.41 -3.03 -17.13
CA GLU A 96 2.77 -4.37 -17.58
C GLU A 96 1.78 -5.46 -17.10
N LEU A 97 0.92 -5.14 -16.12
CA LEU A 97 -0.11 -6.09 -15.69
C LEU A 97 -1.18 -6.23 -16.78
N PRO A 98 -1.50 -7.47 -17.19
CA PRO A 98 -2.53 -7.71 -18.20
C PRO A 98 -3.95 -7.60 -17.65
N GLU A 99 -4.10 -7.55 -16.33
CA GLU A 99 -5.38 -7.55 -15.62
C GLU A 99 -5.79 -6.15 -15.21
N VAL A 100 -7.11 -5.93 -15.12
CA VAL A 100 -7.70 -4.74 -14.53
C VAL A 100 -8.51 -5.10 -13.29
N PHE A 101 -8.56 -4.19 -12.32
CA PHE A 101 -9.10 -4.43 -10.99
C PHE A 101 -10.27 -3.51 -10.67
N ASP A 102 -11.15 -3.97 -9.79
CA ASP A 102 -12.27 -3.18 -9.25
C ASP A 102 -11.80 -2.30 -8.09
N SER A 103 -10.83 -2.79 -7.32
CA SER A 103 -10.25 -2.10 -6.17
C SER A 103 -8.73 -2.25 -6.15
N ALA A 104 -8.04 -1.26 -5.56
CA ALA A 104 -6.63 -1.36 -5.21
C ALA A 104 -6.40 -0.92 -3.77
N ILE A 105 -5.41 -1.52 -3.12
CA ILE A 105 -4.88 -1.11 -1.82
C ILE A 105 -3.44 -0.64 -2.01
N ASP A 106 -3.09 0.44 -1.32
CA ASP A 106 -1.74 0.92 -1.09
C ASP A 106 -1.57 1.14 0.42
N SER A 107 -0.81 0.29 1.06
CA SER A 107 -0.55 0.40 2.49
C SER A 107 0.93 0.69 2.73
N GLY A 108 1.33 1.96 2.49
CA GLY A 108 2.69 2.43 2.77
C GLY A 108 3.62 2.47 1.56
N LEU A 109 3.08 2.48 0.35
CA LEU A 109 3.88 2.58 -0.87
C LEU A 109 3.97 4.02 -1.39
N PHE A 110 2.86 4.77 -1.46
CA PHE A 110 2.81 6.12 -2.02
C PHE A 110 3.83 7.09 -1.41
N HIS A 111 4.10 6.97 -0.12
CA HIS A 111 5.00 7.87 0.59
C HIS A 111 6.50 7.56 0.35
N VAL A 112 6.85 6.45 -0.30
CA VAL A 112 8.24 6.15 -0.63
C VAL A 112 8.69 6.77 -1.96
N PHE A 113 7.74 7.20 -2.78
CA PHE A 113 8.02 7.72 -4.10
C PHE A 113 8.48 9.18 -4.10
N SER A 114 9.35 9.52 -5.06
CA SER A 114 9.63 10.89 -5.46
C SER A 114 8.39 11.51 -6.13
N ASP A 115 8.40 12.83 -6.38
CA ASP A 115 7.29 13.49 -7.08
C ASP A 115 7.12 12.98 -8.51
N GLU A 116 8.24 12.63 -9.17
CA GLU A 116 8.24 12.06 -10.51
C GLU A 116 7.66 10.64 -10.50
N ASP A 117 8.13 9.79 -9.59
CA ASP A 117 7.67 8.42 -9.46
C ASP A 117 6.19 8.35 -9.07
N ARG A 118 5.71 9.27 -8.23
CA ARG A 118 4.27 9.36 -7.90
C ARG A 118 3.40 9.56 -9.12
N ARG A 119 3.81 10.40 -10.07
CA ARG A 119 3.08 10.57 -11.32
C ARG A 119 3.02 9.28 -12.12
N LEU A 120 4.15 8.60 -12.28
CA LEU A 120 4.22 7.31 -12.96
C LEU A 120 3.34 6.25 -12.28
N TYR A 121 3.37 6.21 -10.94
CA TYR A 121 2.56 5.30 -10.16
C TYR A 121 1.05 5.58 -10.34
N VAL A 122 0.61 6.84 -10.24
CA VAL A 122 -0.80 7.23 -10.41
C VAL A 122 -1.29 6.95 -11.84
N GLU A 123 -0.46 7.20 -12.86
CA GLU A 123 -0.74 6.80 -14.23
C GLU A 123 -0.84 5.27 -14.38
N GLY A 124 0.05 4.54 -13.71
CA GLY A 124 0.01 3.08 -13.64
C GLY A 124 -1.28 2.57 -13.00
N LEU A 125 -1.68 3.14 -11.87
CA LEU A 125 -2.96 2.82 -11.21
C LEU A 125 -4.16 3.09 -12.14
N ALA A 126 -4.14 4.21 -12.88
CA ALA A 126 -5.19 4.52 -13.86
C ALA A 126 -5.25 3.49 -15.00
N SER A 127 -4.16 2.83 -15.34
CA SER A 127 -4.15 1.79 -16.39
C SER A 127 -4.75 0.47 -15.93
N VAL A 128 -4.64 0.15 -14.63
CA VAL A 128 -5.04 -1.15 -14.07
C VAL A 128 -6.31 -1.11 -13.22
N LEU A 129 -6.82 0.05 -12.85
CA LEU A 129 -8.14 0.16 -12.22
C LEU A 129 -9.21 0.40 -13.28
N LYS A 130 -10.34 -0.27 -13.17
CA LYS A 130 -11.51 -0.03 -14.03
C LYS A 130 -12.07 1.38 -13.81
N PRO A 131 -12.72 2.02 -14.81
CA PRO A 131 -13.53 3.20 -14.55
C PRO A 131 -14.53 2.93 -13.41
N GLY A 132 -14.59 3.81 -12.42
CA GLY A 132 -15.36 3.60 -11.18
C GLY A 132 -14.64 2.81 -10.10
N GLY A 133 -13.53 2.16 -10.40
CA GLY A 133 -12.68 1.46 -9.43
C GLY A 133 -12.06 2.40 -8.41
N ARG A 134 -11.74 1.87 -7.23
CA ARG A 134 -11.25 2.65 -6.08
C ARG A 134 -9.87 2.23 -5.64
N LEU A 135 -9.06 3.22 -5.27
CA LEU A 135 -7.85 3.03 -4.50
C LEU A 135 -8.14 3.39 -3.03
N PHE A 136 -7.71 2.51 -2.12
CA PHE A 136 -7.70 2.70 -0.68
C PHE A 136 -6.24 2.79 -0.23
N MET A 137 -5.82 3.99 0.18
CA MET A 137 -4.42 4.29 0.43
C MET A 137 -4.19 4.73 1.87
N LEU A 138 -3.18 4.18 2.51
CA LEU A 138 -2.67 4.62 3.81
C LEU A 138 -1.22 5.09 3.62
N CYS A 139 -0.95 6.37 3.86
CA CYS A 139 0.38 6.94 3.74
C CYS A 139 0.72 7.87 4.90
N PHE A 140 2.02 8.06 5.19
CA PHE A 140 2.46 8.95 6.27
C PHE A 140 1.99 10.39 6.03
N SER A 141 1.47 11.00 7.10
CA SER A 141 0.98 12.38 7.08
C SER A 141 2.09 13.37 7.39
N ASP A 142 1.97 14.57 6.82
CA ASP A 142 2.76 15.74 7.20
C ASP A 142 2.49 16.24 8.63
N ALA A 143 1.44 15.74 9.28
CA ALA A 143 1.19 15.98 10.70
C ALA A 143 2.08 15.13 11.63
N GLU A 144 2.77 14.08 11.11
CA GLU A 144 3.72 13.29 11.92
C GLU A 144 4.96 14.13 12.24
N PRO A 145 5.29 14.34 13.52
CA PRO A 145 6.45 15.12 13.92
C PRO A 145 7.77 14.41 13.61
N GLY A 146 8.86 15.18 13.58
CA GLY A 146 10.20 14.67 13.32
C GLY A 146 10.42 14.31 11.86
N ASP A 147 11.54 13.66 11.58
CA ASP A 147 12.03 13.32 10.24
C ASP A 147 12.35 11.82 10.07
N GLN A 148 12.14 10.99 11.11
CA GLN A 148 12.35 9.56 11.04
C GLN A 148 11.30 8.87 10.18
N GLY A 149 11.73 7.81 9.48
CA GLY A 149 10.87 7.02 8.62
C GLY A 149 10.69 7.63 7.23
N PRO A 150 9.62 7.28 6.51
CA PRO A 150 9.40 7.70 5.15
C PRO A 150 9.03 9.18 5.04
N ARG A 151 9.05 9.68 3.80
CA ARG A 151 8.61 11.04 3.47
C ARG A 151 7.20 11.33 3.98
N ARG A 152 7.03 12.50 4.54
CA ARG A 152 5.72 13.06 4.91
C ARG A 152 4.96 13.48 3.66
N VAL A 153 3.68 13.16 3.63
CA VAL A 153 2.79 13.52 2.52
C VAL A 153 1.76 14.51 3.04
N SER A 154 1.68 15.67 2.42
CA SER A 154 0.65 16.65 2.71
C SER A 154 -0.65 16.32 1.96
N ARG A 155 -1.77 16.82 2.49
CA ARG A 155 -3.06 16.73 1.81
C ARG A 155 -3.01 17.35 0.41
N ARG A 156 -2.28 18.44 0.24
CA ARG A 156 -2.10 19.13 -1.04
C ARG A 156 -1.39 18.23 -2.06
N GLU A 157 -0.34 17.51 -1.67
CA GLU A 157 0.34 16.56 -2.56
C GLU A 157 -0.58 15.43 -3.03
N ILE A 158 -1.49 14.96 -2.15
CA ILE A 158 -2.51 13.98 -2.52
C ILE A 158 -3.48 14.59 -3.56
N GLU A 159 -3.97 15.80 -3.31
CA GLU A 159 -4.90 16.50 -4.20
C GLU A 159 -4.27 16.78 -5.58
N GLU A 160 -3.00 17.15 -5.61
CA GLU A 160 -2.24 17.37 -6.85
C GLU A 160 -1.98 16.05 -7.61
N ALA A 161 -1.64 14.97 -6.91
CA ALA A 161 -1.37 13.67 -7.54
C ALA A 161 -2.61 13.04 -8.19
N PHE A 162 -3.79 13.28 -7.62
CA PHE A 162 -5.06 12.72 -8.09
C PHE A 162 -6.00 13.78 -8.71
N ALA A 163 -5.43 14.84 -9.33
CA ALA A 163 -6.21 15.93 -9.90
C ALA A 163 -6.95 15.53 -11.19
N GLU A 164 -6.32 14.76 -12.08
CA GLU A 164 -6.85 14.42 -13.39
C GLU A 164 -7.22 12.93 -13.47
N GLY A 165 -8.45 12.64 -13.93
CA GLY A 165 -8.95 11.27 -14.10
C GLY A 165 -9.39 10.59 -12.82
N TRP A 166 -9.36 11.30 -11.68
CA TRP A 166 -9.73 10.78 -10.36
C TRP A 166 -10.72 11.69 -9.63
N MET A 167 -11.50 11.09 -8.74
CA MET A 167 -12.32 11.78 -7.76
C MET A 167 -11.83 11.39 -6.36
N ILE A 168 -11.40 12.37 -5.58
CA ILE A 168 -11.06 12.15 -4.17
C ILE A 168 -12.38 12.05 -3.38
N GLU A 169 -12.71 10.85 -2.89
CA GLU A 169 -13.90 10.62 -2.07
C GLU A 169 -13.67 11.01 -0.61
N SER A 170 -12.46 10.78 -0.09
CA SER A 170 -12.09 11.21 1.27
C SER A 170 -10.57 11.25 1.48
N VAL A 171 -10.14 12.19 2.33
CA VAL A 171 -8.81 12.23 2.96
C VAL A 171 -9.04 12.43 4.45
N LYS A 172 -8.75 11.41 5.26
CA LYS A 172 -9.03 11.42 6.71
C LYS A 172 -7.73 11.20 7.49
N PRO A 173 -7.55 11.90 8.63
CA PRO A 173 -6.51 11.53 9.58
C PRO A 173 -6.63 10.07 10.01
N SER A 174 -5.51 9.38 10.09
CA SER A 174 -5.39 7.98 10.50
C SER A 174 -4.08 7.76 11.25
N ARG A 175 -3.78 6.52 11.57
CA ARG A 175 -2.49 6.11 12.11
C ARG A 175 -2.01 4.84 11.40
N TYR A 176 -0.70 4.73 11.33
CA TYR A 176 -0.04 3.53 10.83
C TYR A 176 0.31 2.64 12.02
N GLU A 177 -0.17 1.41 12.04
CA GLU A 177 0.18 0.49 13.12
C GLU A 177 1.56 -0.10 12.87
N VAL A 178 2.39 -0.07 13.89
CA VAL A 178 3.75 -0.61 13.86
C VAL A 178 3.97 -1.49 15.09
N ARG A 179 4.81 -2.52 14.94
CA ARG A 179 5.23 -3.30 16.10
C ARG A 179 6.02 -2.42 17.07
N PRO A 180 5.79 -2.54 18.38
CA PRO A 180 6.61 -1.87 19.37
C PRO A 180 8.08 -2.29 19.23
N ASP A 181 8.98 -1.34 19.37
CA ASP A 181 10.41 -1.58 19.50
C ASP A 181 10.90 -0.92 20.79
N PRO A 182 11.35 -1.69 21.78
CA PRO A 182 11.81 -1.14 23.05
C PRO A 182 13.03 -0.19 22.91
N ASN A 183 13.76 -0.31 21.81
CA ASN A 183 14.95 0.49 21.53
C ASN A 183 14.69 1.69 20.63
N ASP A 184 13.48 1.81 20.10
CA ASP A 184 13.08 2.88 19.17
C ASP A 184 11.73 3.48 19.57
N SER A 185 11.80 4.64 20.23
CA SER A 185 10.64 5.45 20.62
C SER A 185 10.27 6.52 19.58
N SER A 186 10.72 6.37 18.33
CA SER A 186 10.55 7.39 17.28
C SER A 186 9.09 7.69 16.95
N PHE A 187 8.17 6.78 17.23
CA PHE A 187 6.75 6.99 17.02
C PHE A 187 5.99 7.01 18.35
N GLN A 188 5.01 7.93 18.44
CA GLN A 188 4.12 8.05 19.61
C GLN A 188 3.24 6.80 19.78
N ASP A 189 2.65 6.63 20.95
CA ASP A 189 1.65 5.60 21.21
C ASP A 189 0.54 5.63 20.16
N GLY A 190 0.23 4.46 19.60
CA GLY A 190 -0.75 4.31 18.51
C GLY A 190 -0.14 4.39 17.11
N GLY A 191 1.20 4.52 17.01
CA GLY A 191 1.94 4.57 15.75
C GLY A 191 1.92 5.93 15.05
N PRO A 192 2.68 6.09 13.96
CA PRO A 192 2.83 7.35 13.26
C PRO A 192 1.53 7.86 12.64
N MET A 193 1.39 9.19 12.58
CA MET A 193 0.25 9.84 11.96
C MET A 193 0.23 9.58 10.45
N ALA A 194 -0.94 9.27 9.92
CA ALA A 194 -1.15 8.91 8.54
C ALA A 194 -2.37 9.62 7.94
N TRP A 195 -2.44 9.64 6.62
CA TRP A 195 -3.66 9.90 5.87
C TRP A 195 -4.25 8.56 5.42
N PHE A 196 -5.55 8.38 5.65
CA PHE A 196 -6.33 7.37 4.96
C PHE A 196 -7.13 8.03 3.83
N VAL A 197 -6.84 7.61 2.62
CA VAL A 197 -7.32 8.24 1.39
C VAL A 197 -8.15 7.25 0.60
N VAL A 198 -9.30 7.69 0.11
CA VAL A 198 -10.08 6.95 -0.88
C VAL A 198 -10.26 7.81 -2.11
N VAL A 199 -9.77 7.31 -3.24
CA VAL A 199 -9.95 7.94 -4.54
C VAL A 199 -10.62 6.97 -5.50
N ARG A 200 -11.45 7.49 -6.39
CA ARG A 200 -12.16 6.73 -7.41
C ARG A 200 -11.71 7.16 -8.80
N ARG A 201 -11.36 6.20 -9.64
CA ARG A 201 -11.10 6.46 -11.05
C ARG A 201 -12.38 6.89 -11.76
N VAL A 202 -12.35 8.01 -12.52
CA VAL A 202 -13.54 8.54 -13.23
C VAL A 202 -13.48 8.35 -14.74
N SER A 203 -12.29 8.23 -15.31
CA SER A 203 -12.07 8.02 -16.75
C SER A 203 -10.93 7.06 -17.03
#